data_626041776b099cdc0b243170fc63ed04
#
_entry.id   626041776b099cdc0b243170fc63ed04
#
_cell.length_a   1.000
_cell.length_b   1.000
_cell.length_c   1.000
_cell.angle_alpha   90.00
_cell.angle_beta   90.00
_cell.angle_gamma   90.00
#
_symmetry.space_group_name_H-M   'P 1'
#
loop_
_entity.id
_entity.type
_entity.pdbx_description
1 polymer ?
#
loop_
_entity_poly.entity_id
_entity_poly.type
_entity_poly.pdbx_seq_one_letter_code
_entity_poly.pdbx_strand_id
1 'polypeptide(L)'
;TIISKSGNEFRISKNSKTGAIHRAHGKFGNFFTFTNSSKKTLTHHNASEKANQFIDQFSDLLKIESSNLSFVKADTGNGCWYIKYQQVYNGIPIYSSSLGFTVESDGEVHLIGADCYPDIKVMSQATLKKENAIKIATDDFESEDGLKSKTVDNPTITILPVDNGESMEYHLVYLIILRSLNLD
;
A
#
# COMPACT_ATOMS: atom_id res chain seq x y z
N THR A 1 -14.88 12.43 13.83
CA THR A 1 -15.61 12.99 12.66
C THR A 1 -14.93 14.27 12.24
N ILE A 2 -14.55 14.40 10.98
CA ILE A 2 -14.02 15.64 10.42
C ILE A 2 -15.05 16.18 9.44
N ILE A 3 -15.39 17.46 9.57
CA ILE A 3 -16.30 18.15 8.62
C ILE A 3 -15.43 18.82 7.59
N SER A 4 -15.63 18.50 6.31
CA SER A 4 -14.91 19.17 5.22
C SER A 4 -15.43 20.62 5.04
N LYS A 5 -14.63 21.48 4.41
CA LYS A 5 -15.04 22.85 4.07
C LYS A 5 -16.32 22.93 3.19
N SER A 6 -16.69 21.83 2.55
CA SER A 6 -17.92 21.67 1.75
C SER A 6 -19.14 21.23 2.57
N GLY A 7 -19.03 21.11 3.91
CA GLY A 7 -20.13 20.68 4.77
C GLY A 7 -20.42 19.17 4.74
N ASN A 8 -19.63 18.37 4.02
CA ASN A 8 -19.78 16.92 4.00
C ASN A 8 -19.17 16.30 5.25
N GLU A 9 -19.94 15.46 5.93
CA GLU A 9 -19.43 14.67 7.05
C GLU A 9 -18.76 13.41 6.55
N PHE A 10 -17.58 13.12 7.07
CA PHE A 10 -16.92 11.85 6.87
C PHE A 10 -16.33 11.30 8.17
N ARG A 11 -16.26 9.99 8.24
CA ARG A 11 -15.71 9.27 9.39
C ARG A 11 -14.31 8.80 9.05
N ILE A 12 -13.36 9.11 9.94
CA ILE A 12 -11.96 8.68 9.80
C ILE A 12 -11.57 7.85 11.01
N SER A 13 -10.97 6.69 10.77
CA SER A 13 -10.17 5.95 11.73
C SER A 13 -8.70 6.07 11.36
N LYS A 14 -7.85 6.25 12.35
CA LYS A 14 -6.39 6.36 12.19
C LYS A 14 -5.71 5.16 12.82
N ASN A 15 -4.58 4.78 12.25
CA ASN A 15 -3.65 3.89 12.88
C ASN A 15 -3.04 4.62 14.10
N SER A 16 -3.12 4.02 15.28
CA SER A 16 -2.67 4.65 16.53
C SER A 16 -1.16 4.84 16.61
N LYS A 17 -0.39 4.03 15.90
CA LYS A 17 1.08 4.07 15.88
C LYS A 17 1.63 5.07 14.87
N THR A 18 1.05 5.10 13.67
CA THR A 18 1.54 5.95 12.58
C THR A 18 0.81 7.29 12.48
N GLY A 19 -0.38 7.41 13.09
CA GLY A 19 -1.27 8.55 12.92
C GLY A 19 -1.85 8.69 11.50
N ALA A 20 -1.47 7.83 10.56
CA ALA A 20 -2.00 7.80 9.21
C ALA A 20 -3.45 7.30 9.19
N ILE A 21 -4.19 7.63 8.14
CA ILE A 21 -5.53 7.08 7.94
C ILE A 21 -5.43 5.56 7.78
N HIS A 22 -6.32 4.85 8.47
CA HIS A 22 -6.57 3.43 8.24
C HIS A 22 -7.82 3.23 7.39
N ARG A 23 -8.91 3.91 7.74
CA ARG A 23 -10.17 3.89 6.96
C ARG A 23 -10.82 5.26 7.01
N ALA A 24 -11.41 5.66 5.89
CA ALA A 24 -12.22 6.86 5.83
C ALA A 24 -13.45 6.62 4.95
N HIS A 25 -14.63 7.01 5.44
CA HIS A 25 -15.92 6.85 4.77
C HIS A 25 -16.61 8.20 4.67
N GLY A 26 -17.22 8.49 3.54
CA GLY A 26 -17.97 9.71 3.30
C GLY A 26 -17.77 10.22 1.87
N LYS A 27 -18.09 11.49 1.65
CA LYS A 27 -17.93 12.14 0.36
C LYS A 27 -16.66 13.01 0.38
N PHE A 28 -15.55 12.45 -0.13
CA PHE A 28 -14.24 13.12 -0.09
C PHE A 28 -14.01 14.10 -1.24
N GLY A 29 -14.93 14.18 -2.17
CA GLY A 29 -14.82 14.96 -3.38
C GLY A 29 -14.66 14.08 -4.62
N ASN A 30 -14.57 14.74 -5.75
CA ASN A 30 -14.62 14.09 -7.04
C ASN A 30 -13.27 14.24 -7.76
N PHE A 31 -12.70 13.15 -8.26
CA PHE A 31 -11.42 13.14 -8.99
C PHE A 31 -11.36 14.14 -10.16
N PHE A 32 -12.50 14.53 -10.72
CA PHE A 32 -12.57 15.47 -11.85
C PHE A 32 -12.64 16.93 -11.43
N THR A 33 -12.99 17.22 -10.17
CA THR A 33 -13.08 18.61 -9.68
C THR A 33 -11.69 19.26 -9.63
N PHE A 34 -10.64 18.47 -9.45
CA PHE A 34 -9.26 18.92 -9.31
C PHE A 34 -8.52 19.03 -10.64
N THR A 35 -9.15 18.63 -11.72
CA THR A 35 -8.58 18.69 -13.05
C THR A 35 -9.51 19.48 -13.94
N ASN A 36 -9.03 20.53 -14.57
CA ASN A 36 -9.77 21.27 -15.61
C ASN A 36 -10.05 20.40 -16.86
N SER A 37 -10.35 19.12 -16.64
CA SER A 37 -10.57 18.14 -17.69
C SER A 37 -12.03 18.15 -18.12
N SER A 38 -12.27 18.28 -19.41
CA SER A 38 -13.60 18.16 -20.01
C SER A 38 -14.18 16.74 -19.97
N LYS A 39 -13.35 15.72 -19.71
CA LYS A 39 -13.77 14.31 -19.62
C LYS A 39 -14.05 13.95 -18.17
N LYS A 40 -15.33 13.77 -17.83
CA LYS A 40 -15.81 13.43 -16.47
C LYS A 40 -16.04 11.92 -16.28
N THR A 41 -15.33 11.06 -17.00
CA THR A 41 -15.52 9.61 -16.90
C THR A 41 -14.17 8.96 -16.56
N LEU A 42 -14.16 8.11 -15.53
CA LEU A 42 -13.01 7.26 -15.25
C LEU A 42 -12.88 6.18 -16.33
N THR A 43 -11.65 5.91 -16.69
CA THR A 43 -11.25 4.82 -17.58
C THR A 43 -9.99 4.18 -17.03
N HIS A 44 -9.67 2.95 -17.41
CA HIS A 44 -8.41 2.31 -16.99
C HIS A 44 -7.19 3.15 -17.37
N HIS A 45 -7.28 3.92 -18.46
CA HIS A 45 -6.19 4.77 -18.94
C HIS A 45 -5.94 5.99 -18.06
N ASN A 46 -6.99 6.61 -17.48
CA ASN A 46 -6.87 7.84 -16.71
C ASN A 46 -7.01 7.67 -15.19
N ALA A 47 -7.36 6.47 -14.72
CA ALA A 47 -7.63 6.22 -13.31
C ALA A 47 -6.41 6.52 -12.41
N SER A 48 -5.22 6.10 -12.83
CA SER A 48 -3.98 6.34 -12.08
C SER A 48 -3.66 7.84 -12.00
N GLU A 49 -3.73 8.56 -13.13
CA GLU A 49 -3.47 10.01 -13.16
C GLU A 49 -4.43 10.77 -12.23
N LYS A 50 -5.73 10.46 -12.30
CA LYS A 50 -6.75 11.12 -11.48
C LYS A 50 -6.59 10.80 -10.00
N ALA A 51 -6.27 9.54 -9.69
CA ALA A 51 -6.00 9.13 -8.32
C ALA A 51 -4.74 9.82 -7.75
N ASN A 52 -3.66 9.95 -8.52
CA ASN A 52 -2.45 10.65 -8.09
C ASN A 52 -2.75 12.11 -7.74
N GLN A 53 -3.50 12.82 -8.58
CA GLN A 53 -3.89 14.20 -8.31
C GLN A 53 -4.73 14.33 -7.03
N PHE A 54 -5.63 13.38 -6.78
CA PHE A 54 -6.42 13.33 -5.56
C PHE A 54 -5.52 13.04 -4.33
N ILE A 55 -4.60 12.07 -4.43
CA ILE A 55 -3.66 11.72 -3.36
C ILE A 55 -2.84 12.96 -2.96
N ASP A 56 -2.25 13.66 -3.92
CA ASP A 56 -1.40 14.81 -3.66
C ASP A 56 -2.17 15.97 -3.01
N GLN A 57 -3.43 16.16 -3.39
CA GLN A 57 -4.29 17.15 -2.75
C GLN A 57 -4.64 16.81 -1.30
N PHE A 58 -4.74 15.53 -0.97
CA PHE A 58 -5.05 15.05 0.38
C PHE A 58 -3.81 14.50 1.11
N SER A 59 -2.60 14.81 0.64
CA SER A 59 -1.34 14.27 1.17
C SER A 59 -1.17 14.54 2.68
N ASP A 60 -1.55 15.73 3.15
CA ASP A 60 -1.52 16.06 4.58
C ASP A 60 -2.41 15.14 5.43
N LEU A 61 -3.56 14.75 4.89
CA LEU A 61 -4.51 13.88 5.55
C LEU A 61 -4.10 12.41 5.47
N LEU A 62 -3.66 12.00 4.29
CA LEU A 62 -3.21 10.63 4.02
C LEU A 62 -1.84 10.34 4.62
N LYS A 63 -1.04 11.36 4.89
CA LYS A 63 0.38 11.27 5.32
C LYS A 63 1.25 10.55 4.31
N ILE A 64 0.91 10.68 3.02
CA ILE A 64 1.65 10.10 1.91
C ILE A 64 1.41 10.91 0.64
N GLU A 65 2.39 10.99 -0.24
CA GLU A 65 2.34 11.59 -1.56
C GLU A 65 2.28 10.51 -2.64
N SER A 66 1.76 10.86 -3.82
CA SER A 66 1.68 9.92 -4.95
C SER A 66 3.04 9.42 -5.42
N SER A 67 4.09 10.22 -5.25
CA SER A 67 5.49 9.85 -5.54
C SER A 67 6.01 8.66 -4.74
N ASN A 68 5.41 8.39 -3.57
CA ASN A 68 5.73 7.27 -2.68
C ASN A 68 4.80 6.07 -2.88
N LEU A 69 4.07 6.04 -3.98
CA LEU A 69 3.10 5.00 -4.31
C LEU A 69 3.35 4.42 -5.70
N SER A 70 3.22 3.12 -5.81
CA SER A 70 3.19 2.40 -7.08
C SER A 70 1.76 1.99 -7.39
N PHE A 71 1.25 2.37 -8.54
CA PHE A 71 -0.08 1.95 -9.00
C PHE A 71 -0.10 0.44 -9.23
N VAL A 72 -1.06 -0.24 -8.64
CA VAL A 72 -1.22 -1.70 -8.77
C VAL A 72 -2.29 -2.02 -9.80
N LYS A 73 -3.49 -1.45 -9.64
CA LYS A 73 -4.62 -1.71 -10.54
C LYS A 73 -5.79 -0.74 -10.33
N ALA A 74 -6.65 -0.71 -11.34
CA ALA A 74 -8.00 -0.16 -11.26
C ALA A 74 -8.97 -1.18 -11.86
N ASP A 75 -9.90 -1.67 -11.05
CA ASP A 75 -10.94 -2.61 -11.46
C ASP A 75 -12.31 -1.98 -11.33
N THR A 76 -13.30 -2.50 -12.05
CA THR A 76 -14.71 -2.08 -11.95
C THR A 76 -15.57 -3.20 -11.40
N GLY A 77 -16.56 -2.83 -10.59
CA GLY A 77 -17.56 -3.76 -10.07
C GLY A 77 -18.65 -3.02 -9.30
N ASN A 78 -19.87 -3.51 -9.34
CA ASN A 78 -21.03 -2.94 -8.62
C ASN A 78 -21.24 -1.43 -8.84
N GLY A 79 -20.95 -0.92 -10.05
CA GLY A 79 -21.08 0.49 -10.38
C GLY A 79 -19.96 1.40 -9.86
N CYS A 80 -18.94 0.84 -9.24
CA CYS A 80 -17.80 1.57 -8.69
C CYS A 80 -16.50 1.14 -9.35
N TRP A 81 -15.49 2.01 -9.18
CA TRP A 81 -14.08 1.71 -9.43
C TRP A 81 -13.39 1.38 -8.12
N TYR A 82 -12.51 0.38 -8.15
CA TYR A 82 -11.62 -0.01 -7.07
C TYR A 82 -10.18 0.23 -7.51
N ILE A 83 -9.57 1.28 -6.98
CA ILE A 83 -8.21 1.71 -7.35
C ILE A 83 -7.28 1.31 -6.21
N LYS A 84 -6.15 0.67 -6.53
CA LYS A 84 -5.20 0.16 -5.53
C LYS A 84 -3.78 0.59 -5.86
N TYR A 85 -3.08 1.00 -4.81
CA TYR A 85 -1.65 1.30 -4.79
C TYR A 85 -0.93 0.47 -3.75
N GLN A 86 0.37 0.27 -3.97
CA GLN A 86 1.36 -0.24 -3.04
C GLN A 86 2.27 0.90 -2.63
N GLN A 87 2.53 1.09 -1.34
CA GLN A 87 3.51 2.07 -0.90
C GLN A 87 4.93 1.58 -1.24
N VAL A 88 5.76 2.53 -1.66
CA VAL A 88 7.19 2.31 -1.96
C VAL A 88 8.04 3.36 -1.26
N TYR A 89 9.27 2.99 -0.94
CA TYR A 89 10.30 3.90 -0.43
C TYR A 89 11.57 3.68 -1.23
N ASN A 90 12.04 4.71 -1.92
CA ASN A 90 13.16 4.60 -2.89
C ASN A 90 12.97 3.46 -3.91
N GLY A 91 11.74 3.26 -4.38
CA GLY A 91 11.38 2.19 -5.31
C GLY A 91 11.25 0.79 -4.69
N ILE A 92 11.50 0.63 -3.39
CA ILE A 92 11.37 -0.65 -2.68
C ILE A 92 9.96 -0.74 -2.08
N PRO A 93 9.19 -1.81 -2.36
CA PRO A 93 7.85 -1.97 -1.81
C PRO A 93 7.89 -2.15 -0.28
N ILE A 94 6.87 -1.64 0.40
CA ILE A 94 6.71 -1.83 1.84
C ILE A 94 5.75 -2.98 2.07
N TYR A 95 6.18 -3.98 2.81
CA TYR A 95 5.41 -5.19 3.06
C TYR A 95 4.06 -4.87 3.72
N SER A 96 3.00 -5.49 3.24
CA SER A 96 1.62 -5.30 3.70
C SER A 96 1.08 -3.87 3.67
N SER A 97 1.75 -2.94 2.98
CA SER A 97 1.20 -1.60 2.78
C SER A 97 0.20 -1.57 1.64
N SER A 98 -0.77 -0.71 1.73
CA SER A 98 -1.71 -0.45 0.64
C SER A 98 -2.43 0.89 0.80
N LEU A 99 -2.78 1.51 -0.33
CA LEU A 99 -3.75 2.59 -0.40
C LEU A 99 -4.79 2.24 -1.45
N GLY A 100 -6.05 2.30 -1.08
CA GLY A 100 -7.16 1.96 -1.97
C GLY A 100 -8.30 2.96 -1.90
N PHE A 101 -8.99 3.12 -3.03
CA PHE A 101 -10.15 3.98 -3.17
C PHE A 101 -11.33 3.19 -3.75
N THR A 102 -12.54 3.44 -3.22
CA THR A 102 -13.79 3.13 -3.90
C THR A 102 -14.36 4.44 -4.45
N VAL A 103 -14.54 4.48 -5.75
CA VAL A 103 -14.89 5.68 -6.51
C VAL A 103 -16.09 5.37 -7.39
N GLU A 104 -17.10 6.22 -7.41
CA GLU A 104 -18.22 6.09 -8.34
C GLU A 104 -17.80 6.38 -9.78
N SER A 105 -18.64 5.98 -10.73
CA SER A 105 -18.36 6.17 -12.15
C SER A 105 -18.21 7.64 -12.57
N ASP A 106 -18.82 8.55 -11.83
CA ASP A 106 -18.71 10.00 -11.99
C ASP A 106 -17.46 10.59 -11.32
N GLY A 107 -16.66 9.76 -10.61
CA GLY A 107 -15.41 10.12 -9.96
C GLY A 107 -15.56 10.54 -8.50
N GLU A 108 -16.73 10.42 -7.87
CA GLU A 108 -16.89 10.73 -6.44
C GLU A 108 -16.25 9.63 -5.57
N VAL A 109 -15.38 10.05 -4.64
CA VAL A 109 -14.65 9.14 -3.73
C VAL A 109 -15.46 8.94 -2.45
N HIS A 110 -15.84 7.69 -2.16
CA HIS A 110 -16.66 7.32 -1.00
C HIS A 110 -15.92 6.59 0.11
N LEU A 111 -14.87 5.86 -0.26
CA LEU A 111 -14.10 5.07 0.68
C LEU A 111 -12.62 5.20 0.37
N ILE A 112 -11.85 5.43 1.43
CA ILE A 112 -10.40 5.35 1.42
C ILE A 112 -9.99 4.29 2.42
N GLY A 113 -9.22 3.30 1.98
CA GLY A 113 -8.56 2.31 2.83
C GLY A 113 -7.07 2.49 2.72
N ALA A 114 -6.38 2.72 3.83
CA ALA A 114 -4.95 2.96 3.81
C ALA A 114 -4.27 2.21 4.95
N ASP A 115 -3.23 1.47 4.61
CA ASP A 115 -2.27 0.89 5.53
C ASP A 115 -0.90 1.38 5.07
N CYS A 116 -0.65 2.68 5.32
CA CYS A 116 0.56 3.38 4.91
C CYS A 116 1.40 3.76 6.13
N TYR A 117 2.70 3.85 5.90
CA TYR A 117 3.72 4.11 6.90
C TYR A 117 4.43 5.42 6.57
N PRO A 118 4.19 6.52 7.33
CA PRO A 118 4.93 7.76 7.17
C PRO A 118 6.34 7.66 7.78
N ASP A 119 7.18 8.61 7.44
CA ASP A 119 8.49 8.84 8.08
C ASP A 119 9.45 7.63 8.05
N ILE A 120 9.43 6.85 6.97
CA ILE A 120 10.30 5.68 6.82
C ILE A 120 11.75 6.13 6.77
N LYS A 121 12.56 5.50 7.62
CA LYS A 121 14.01 5.68 7.68
C LYS A 121 14.70 4.31 7.70
N VAL A 122 15.17 3.88 6.56
CA VAL A 122 15.87 2.60 6.39
C VAL A 122 16.93 2.73 5.31
N MET A 123 18.03 2.00 5.46
CA MET A 123 19.02 1.87 4.37
C MET A 123 18.39 1.11 3.21
N SER A 124 18.55 1.63 1.99
CA SER A 124 17.99 1.02 0.77
C SER A 124 18.91 -0.02 0.11
N GLN A 125 20.05 -0.33 0.73
CA GLN A 125 21.00 -1.32 0.23
C GLN A 125 21.04 -2.53 1.17
N ALA A 126 20.83 -3.72 0.60
CA ALA A 126 20.93 -4.97 1.34
C ALA A 126 22.40 -5.26 1.67
N THR A 127 22.68 -5.56 2.95
CA THR A 127 24.01 -6.00 3.42
C THR A 127 24.18 -7.50 3.29
N LEU A 128 23.09 -8.27 3.37
CA LEU A 128 23.09 -9.72 3.18
C LEU A 128 22.94 -10.05 1.68
N LYS A 129 23.73 -11.00 1.19
CA LYS A 129 23.57 -11.53 -0.18
C LYS A 129 22.31 -12.42 -0.26
N LYS A 130 21.63 -12.38 -1.40
CA LYS A 130 20.41 -13.14 -1.65
C LYS A 130 20.58 -14.65 -1.41
N GLU A 131 21.69 -15.21 -1.84
CA GLU A 131 21.99 -16.65 -1.68
C GLU A 131 22.09 -17.04 -0.21
N ASN A 132 22.69 -16.16 0.61
CA ASN A 132 22.79 -16.39 2.06
C ASN A 132 21.42 -16.27 2.73
N ALA A 133 20.58 -15.31 2.29
CA ALA A 133 19.21 -15.17 2.81
C ALA A 133 18.37 -16.43 2.50
N ILE A 134 18.45 -16.95 1.27
CA ILE A 134 17.80 -18.21 0.89
C ILE A 134 18.26 -19.34 1.79
N LYS A 135 19.58 -19.49 1.95
CA LYS A 135 20.14 -20.56 2.79
C LYS A 135 19.62 -20.49 4.22
N ILE A 136 19.65 -19.31 4.85
CA ILE A 136 19.16 -19.09 6.22
C ILE A 136 17.68 -19.49 6.32
N ALA A 137 16.85 -19.00 5.42
CA ALA A 137 15.42 -19.30 5.43
C ALA A 137 15.13 -20.79 5.20
N THR A 138 15.88 -21.44 4.32
CA THR A 138 15.77 -22.89 4.07
C THR A 138 16.19 -23.70 5.28
N ASP A 139 17.35 -23.39 5.86
CA ASP A 139 17.88 -24.10 7.05
C ASP A 139 16.90 -23.96 8.24
N ASP A 140 16.33 -22.77 8.45
CA ASP A 140 15.35 -22.50 9.51
C ASP A 140 14.07 -23.31 9.32
N PHE A 141 13.47 -23.23 8.14
CA PHE A 141 12.27 -23.99 7.78
C PHE A 141 12.46 -25.50 7.94
N GLU A 142 13.58 -26.03 7.43
CA GLU A 142 13.87 -27.46 7.49
C GLU A 142 14.21 -27.95 8.90
N SER A 143 14.72 -27.06 9.77
CA SER A 143 15.04 -27.40 11.17
C SER A 143 13.79 -27.50 12.04
N GLU A 144 12.78 -26.67 11.80
CA GLU A 144 11.54 -26.69 12.58
C GLU A 144 10.66 -27.90 12.24
N ASP A 145 10.48 -28.18 10.95
CA ASP A 145 9.51 -29.18 10.49
C ASP A 145 10.15 -30.53 10.07
N GLY A 146 11.46 -30.58 9.94
CA GLY A 146 12.17 -31.76 9.43
C GLY A 146 11.88 -32.08 7.96
N LEU A 147 11.27 -31.11 7.24
CA LEU A 147 10.79 -31.25 5.87
C LEU A 147 11.78 -30.62 4.91
N LYS A 148 12.01 -31.25 3.76
CA LYS A 148 12.74 -30.63 2.67
C LYS A 148 11.93 -29.54 2.01
N SER A 149 12.58 -28.45 1.63
CA SER A 149 11.94 -27.30 1.00
C SER A 149 12.62 -26.87 -0.29
N LYS A 150 11.90 -26.05 -1.07
CA LYS A 150 12.44 -25.30 -2.19
C LYS A 150 11.86 -23.90 -2.24
N THR A 151 12.61 -22.94 -2.75
CA THR A 151 12.07 -21.62 -3.10
C THR A 151 11.07 -21.73 -4.24
N VAL A 152 9.92 -21.08 -4.09
CA VAL A 152 8.87 -21.06 -5.12
C VAL A 152 9.18 -19.99 -6.15
N ASP A 153 9.51 -18.77 -5.67
CA ASP A 153 9.76 -17.61 -6.48
C ASP A 153 11.16 -17.04 -6.22
N ASN A 154 11.59 -16.14 -7.12
CA ASN A 154 12.82 -15.39 -6.90
C ASN A 154 12.64 -14.44 -5.71
N PRO A 155 13.48 -14.49 -4.67
CA PRO A 155 13.38 -13.59 -3.53
C PRO A 155 13.38 -12.13 -3.93
N THR A 156 12.51 -11.35 -3.32
CA THR A 156 12.39 -9.91 -3.55
C THR A 156 12.79 -9.13 -2.31
N ILE A 157 13.37 -7.96 -2.52
CA ILE A 157 13.69 -7.04 -1.42
C ILE A 157 12.42 -6.24 -1.10
N THR A 158 12.09 -6.15 0.18
CA THR A 158 10.97 -5.36 0.70
C THR A 158 11.35 -4.69 2.01
N ILE A 159 10.63 -3.66 2.41
CA ILE A 159 10.75 -3.05 3.73
C ILE A 159 9.68 -3.66 4.61
N LEU A 160 10.08 -4.26 5.74
CA LEU A 160 9.20 -4.84 6.74
C LEU A 160 8.98 -3.83 7.88
N PRO A 161 7.76 -3.30 8.05
CA PRO A 161 7.40 -2.54 9.23
C PRO A 161 7.20 -3.48 10.43
N VAL A 162 7.83 -3.17 11.55
CA VAL A 162 7.72 -3.94 12.80
C VAL A 162 7.26 -3.01 13.91
N ASP A 163 6.17 -3.36 14.58
CA ASP A 163 5.71 -2.66 15.79
C ASP A 163 6.47 -3.21 17.01
N ASN A 164 7.35 -2.39 17.61
CA ASN A 164 8.07 -2.77 18.84
C ASN A 164 7.33 -2.40 20.13
N GLY A 165 6.06 -1.97 20.03
CA GLY A 165 5.24 -1.52 21.15
C GLY A 165 5.30 -0.01 21.41
N GLU A 166 6.43 0.64 21.21
CA GLU A 166 6.60 2.08 21.39
C GLU A 166 6.52 2.86 20.06
N SER A 167 7.10 2.30 19.01
CA SER A 167 7.20 2.92 17.68
C SER A 167 7.19 1.87 16.58
N MET A 168 7.15 2.36 15.32
CA MET A 168 7.37 1.53 14.14
C MET A 168 8.85 1.52 13.78
N GLU A 169 9.42 0.34 13.64
CA GLU A 169 10.75 0.11 13.07
C GLU A 169 10.64 -0.39 11.64
N TYR A 170 11.65 -0.11 10.82
CA TYR A 170 11.65 -0.48 9.41
C TYR A 170 12.93 -1.26 9.08
N HIS A 171 12.75 -2.48 8.57
CA HIS A 171 13.86 -3.36 8.23
C HIS A 171 13.85 -3.68 6.74
N LEU A 172 15.02 -3.57 6.10
CA LEU A 172 15.20 -4.06 4.74
C LEU A 172 15.42 -5.57 4.78
N VAL A 173 14.51 -6.32 4.18
CA VAL A 173 14.49 -7.78 4.25
C VAL A 173 14.33 -8.41 2.87
N TYR A 174 14.69 -9.70 2.75
CA TYR A 174 14.29 -10.53 1.63
C TYR A 174 12.96 -11.22 1.94
N LEU A 175 11.97 -11.06 1.08
CA LEU A 175 10.76 -11.88 1.07
C LEU A 175 11.05 -13.15 0.28
N ILE A 176 11.01 -14.30 0.98
CA ILE A 176 11.31 -15.61 0.43
C ILE A 176 10.09 -16.50 0.64
N ILE A 177 9.60 -17.12 -0.43
CA ILE A 177 8.50 -18.08 -0.37
C ILE A 177 9.08 -19.47 -0.53
N LEU A 178 8.88 -20.29 0.50
CA LEU A 178 9.29 -21.70 0.51
C LEU A 178 8.07 -22.60 0.38
N ARG A 179 8.25 -23.74 -0.28
CA ARG A 179 7.27 -24.82 -0.36
C ARG A 179 7.90 -26.09 0.14
N SER A 180 7.21 -26.81 1.02
CA SER A 180 7.58 -28.17 1.40
C SER A 180 7.56 -29.10 0.18
N LEU A 181 8.53 -30.01 0.09
CA LEU A 181 8.60 -31.03 -0.96
C LEU A 181 7.85 -32.33 -0.57
N ASN A 182 7.39 -32.44 0.68
CA ASN A 182 6.80 -33.67 1.22
C ASN A 182 5.27 -33.61 1.34
N LEU A 183 4.64 -32.55 0.77
CA LEU A 183 3.18 -32.44 0.69
C LEU A 183 2.77 -32.72 -0.77
N ASP A 184 2.56 -34.01 -1.09
CA ASP A 184 1.80 -34.46 -2.24
C ASP A 184 0.31 -34.56 -1.88
#